data_10eac36c278ea518bfc8f37da4cd6415
#
_entry.id   10eac36c278ea518bfc8f37da4cd6415
#
_cell.length_a   1.000
_cell.length_b   1.000
_cell.length_c   1.000
_cell.angle_alpha   90.00
_cell.angle_beta   90.00
_cell.angle_gamma   90.00
#
_symmetry.space_group_name_H-M   'P 1'
#
loop_
_entity.id
_entity.type
_entity.pdbx_description
1 polymer ?
#
loop_
_entity_poly.entity_id
_entity_poly.type
_entity_poly.pdbx_seq_one_letter_code
_entity_poly.pdbx_strand_id
1 'polypeptide(L)'
;MTIIFNKISIIGLGLIGTSILHALKVKEDKKVLTFAYDINPQHRSIVSEMKIATYVCDGIKETVQEADLIILAIPVGSMKSVANLIAPHLKPEATVTDTGSTKLSVI
;
A
#
# COMPACT_ATOMS: atom_id res chain seq x y z
N MET A 1 16.83 -1.70 -18.16
CA MET A 1 15.73 -2.59 -17.84
C MET A 1 14.63 -1.86 -17.09
N THR A 2 13.43 -2.12 -17.46
CA THR A 2 12.29 -1.45 -16.86
C THR A 2 11.58 -2.38 -15.88
N ILE A 3 11.34 -1.87 -14.67
CA ILE A 3 10.56 -2.60 -13.68
C ILE A 3 9.12 -2.16 -13.82
N ILE A 4 8.24 -3.12 -14.04
CA ILE A 4 6.83 -2.83 -14.24
C ILE A 4 6.02 -3.41 -13.09
N PHE A 5 5.31 -2.56 -12.39
CA PHE A 5 4.38 -2.99 -11.35
C PHE A 5 2.96 -2.87 -11.91
N ASN A 6 2.23 -3.97 -11.90
CA ASN A 6 0.84 -3.96 -12.33
C ASN A 6 -0.11 -3.70 -11.17
N LYS A 7 0.25 -4.18 -9.99
CA LYS A 7 -0.56 -3.97 -8.81
C LYS A 7 0.32 -3.44 -7.68
N ILE A 8 -0.04 -2.28 -7.17
CA ILE A 8 0.64 -1.65 -6.04
C ILE A 8 -0.35 -1.57 -4.89
N SER A 9 0.03 -2.09 -3.74
CA SER A 9 -0.83 -2.11 -2.56
C SER A 9 -0.28 -1.19 -1.48
N ILE A 10 -1.15 -0.41 -0.89
CA ILE A 10 -0.80 0.52 0.18
C ILE A 10 -1.51 0.08 1.45
N ILE A 11 -0.73 -0.23 2.46
CA ILE A 11 -1.27 -0.61 3.76
C ILE A 11 -1.05 0.57 4.70
N GLY A 12 -2.14 1.13 5.19
CA GLY A 12 -2.09 2.31 6.03
C GLY A 12 -2.51 3.55 5.24
N LEU A 13 -3.66 4.09 5.63
CA LEU A 13 -4.26 5.20 4.89
C LEU A 13 -4.33 6.48 5.72
N GLY A 14 -3.30 6.68 6.53
CA GLY A 14 -3.11 7.96 7.17
C GLY A 14 -2.55 8.96 6.19
N LEU A 15 -1.89 9.97 6.73
CA LEU A 15 -1.40 11.07 5.91
C LEU A 15 -0.43 10.61 4.82
N ILE A 16 0.53 9.77 5.20
CA ILE A 16 1.57 9.34 4.26
C ILE A 16 1.01 8.39 3.21
N GLY A 17 0.22 7.41 3.62
CA GLY A 17 -0.38 6.47 2.66
C GLY A 17 -1.27 7.17 1.65
N THR A 18 -2.07 8.12 2.13
CA THR A 18 -2.94 8.91 1.28
C THR A 18 -2.13 9.75 0.30
N SER A 19 -1.02 10.33 0.77
CA SER A 19 -0.15 11.13 -0.10
C SER A 19 0.46 10.29 -1.20
N ILE A 20 0.83 9.05 -0.89
CA ILE A 20 1.38 8.15 -1.90
C ILE A 20 0.32 7.83 -2.95
N LEU A 21 -0.91 7.57 -2.53
CA LEU A 21 -1.99 7.29 -3.47
C LEU A 21 -2.22 8.48 -4.39
N HIS A 22 -2.22 9.68 -3.85
CA HIS A 22 -2.34 10.89 -4.68
C HIS A 22 -1.23 10.98 -5.71
N ALA A 23 0.00 10.74 -5.29
CA ALA A 23 1.14 10.81 -6.19
C ALA A 23 1.03 9.79 -7.32
N LEU A 24 0.60 8.57 -7.00
CA LEU A 24 0.43 7.54 -8.00
C LEU A 24 -0.69 7.88 -8.98
N LYS A 25 -1.77 8.46 -8.47
CA LYS A 25 -2.88 8.85 -9.33
C LYS A 25 -2.49 9.94 -10.30
N VAL A 26 -1.68 10.89 -9.86
CA VAL A 26 -1.24 11.99 -10.74
C VAL A 26 -0.47 11.47 -11.94
N LYS A 27 0.25 10.39 -11.78
CA LYS A 27 0.99 9.81 -12.90
C LYS A 27 0.08 9.17 -13.94
N GLU A 28 -1.15 8.87 -13.55
CA GLU A 28 -2.19 8.39 -14.44
C GLU A 28 -1.79 7.22 -15.34
N ASP A 29 -0.97 6.34 -14.80
CA ASP A 29 -0.65 5.12 -15.54
C ASP A 29 -1.81 4.15 -15.37
N LYS A 30 -2.64 4.06 -16.38
CA LYS A 30 -3.85 3.25 -16.31
C LYS A 30 -3.58 1.77 -16.22
N LYS A 31 -2.36 1.35 -16.48
CA LYS A 31 -2.00 -0.06 -16.38
C LYS A 31 -1.69 -0.49 -14.97
N VAL A 32 -1.50 0.47 -14.08
CA VAL A 32 -1.18 0.16 -12.69
C VAL A 32 -2.43 0.30 -11.84
N LEU A 33 -2.77 -0.77 -11.15
CA LEU A 33 -3.90 -0.77 -10.22
C LEU A 33 -3.38 -0.53 -8.81
N THR A 34 -4.05 0.34 -8.07
CA THR A 34 -3.70 0.59 -6.68
C THR A 34 -4.77 -0.01 -5.77
N PHE A 35 -4.31 -0.74 -4.78
CA PHE A 35 -5.17 -1.37 -3.79
C PHE A 35 -4.82 -0.78 -2.43
N ALA A 36 -5.81 -0.34 -1.69
CA ALA A 36 -5.60 0.35 -0.43
C ALA A 36 -6.32 -0.34 0.70
N TYR A 37 -5.66 -0.38 1.86
CA TYR A 37 -6.25 -0.97 3.05
C TYR A 37 -5.77 -0.24 4.30
N ASP A 38 -6.67 -0.08 5.25
CA ASP A 38 -6.35 0.40 6.59
C ASP A 38 -7.24 -0.37 7.56
N ILE A 39 -6.70 -0.68 8.73
CA ILE A 39 -7.48 -1.37 9.75
C ILE A 39 -8.65 -0.52 10.23
N ASN A 40 -8.52 0.79 10.12
CA ASN A 40 -9.57 1.73 10.51
C ASN A 40 -10.58 1.90 9.38
N PRO A 41 -11.82 1.45 9.56
CA PRO A 41 -12.82 1.56 8.49
C PRO A 41 -13.13 3.00 8.09
N GLN A 42 -12.94 3.96 8.99
CA GLN A 42 -13.16 5.36 8.63
C GLN A 42 -12.13 5.83 7.64
N HIS A 43 -10.88 5.42 7.80
CA HIS A 43 -9.84 5.77 6.84
C HIS A 43 -10.13 5.15 5.48
N ARG A 44 -10.61 3.92 5.45
CA ARG A 44 -10.97 3.27 4.20
C ARG A 44 -12.09 4.03 3.51
N SER A 45 -13.09 4.47 4.26
CA SER A 45 -14.21 5.20 3.71
C SER A 45 -13.78 6.53 3.11
N ILE A 46 -12.93 7.26 3.82
CA ILE A 46 -12.44 8.55 3.34
C ILE A 46 -11.67 8.40 2.03
N VAL A 47 -10.77 7.43 1.97
CA VAL A 47 -9.98 7.21 0.77
C VAL A 47 -10.86 6.75 -0.38
N SER A 48 -11.87 5.94 -0.10
CA SER A 48 -12.81 5.51 -1.12
C SER A 48 -13.54 6.70 -1.72
N GLU A 49 -13.95 7.65 -0.89
CA GLU A 49 -14.63 8.84 -1.39
C GLU A 49 -13.72 9.76 -2.18
N MET A 50 -12.44 9.77 -1.86
CA MET A 50 -11.47 10.60 -2.57
C MET A 50 -11.17 10.08 -3.97
N LYS A 51 -11.47 8.82 -4.22
CA LYS A 51 -11.26 8.17 -5.52
C LYS A 51 -9.82 8.24 -5.99
N ILE A 52 -8.90 8.05 -5.05
CA ILE A 52 -7.46 8.09 -5.36
C ILE A 52 -6.84 6.70 -5.44
N ALA A 53 -7.60 5.65 -5.12
CA ALA A 53 -7.14 4.28 -5.27
C ALA A 53 -8.07 3.56 -6.22
N THR A 54 -7.54 2.58 -6.95
CA THR A 54 -8.38 1.79 -7.83
C THR A 54 -9.40 1.01 -7.01
N TYR A 55 -8.93 0.39 -5.93
CA TYR A 55 -9.79 -0.36 -5.03
C TYR A 55 -9.41 -0.07 -3.60
N VAL A 56 -10.42 0.10 -2.75
CA VAL A 56 -10.22 0.14 -1.30
C VAL A 56 -10.80 -1.14 -0.76
N CYS A 57 -9.95 -1.97 -0.16
CA CYS A 57 -10.35 -3.31 0.27
C CYS A 57 -10.74 -3.34 1.74
N ASP A 58 -11.60 -4.28 2.09
CA ASP A 58 -11.99 -4.48 3.48
C ASP A 58 -11.08 -5.47 4.20
N GLY A 59 -10.24 -6.20 3.47
CA GLY A 59 -9.35 -7.18 4.05
C GLY A 59 -7.94 -7.01 3.57
N ILE A 60 -7.00 -7.34 4.43
CA ILE A 60 -5.59 -7.20 4.10
C ILE A 60 -5.14 -8.24 3.08
N LYS A 61 -5.71 -9.43 3.13
CA LYS A 61 -5.36 -10.48 2.19
C LYS A 61 -5.64 -10.07 0.75
N GLU A 62 -6.84 -9.58 0.49
CA GLU A 62 -7.21 -9.15 -0.85
C GLU A 62 -6.31 -8.02 -1.34
N THR A 63 -5.88 -7.19 -0.40
CA THR A 63 -5.06 -6.05 -0.75
C THR A 63 -3.69 -6.47 -1.25
N VAL A 64 -3.07 -7.46 -0.60
CA VAL A 64 -1.70 -7.82 -0.92
C VAL A 64 -1.58 -8.99 -1.90
N GLN A 65 -2.64 -9.74 -2.09
CA GLN A 65 -2.63 -10.91 -2.96
C GLN A 65 -2.29 -10.49 -4.38
N GLU A 66 -1.33 -11.15 -4.99
CA GLU A 66 -0.88 -10.87 -6.35
C GLU A 66 -0.28 -9.47 -6.54
N ALA A 67 0.05 -8.79 -5.47
CA ALA A 67 0.66 -7.47 -5.57
C ALA A 67 2.13 -7.58 -5.96
N ASP A 68 2.56 -6.68 -6.82
CA ASP A 68 3.97 -6.60 -7.21
C ASP A 68 4.76 -5.78 -6.20
N LEU A 69 4.13 -4.76 -5.67
CA LEU A 69 4.75 -3.86 -4.69
C LEU A 69 3.77 -3.60 -3.57
N ILE A 70 4.21 -3.80 -2.34
CA ILE A 70 3.42 -3.49 -1.16
C ILE A 70 4.15 -2.42 -0.37
N ILE A 71 3.47 -1.33 -0.11
CA ILE A 71 4.03 -0.21 0.64
C ILE A 71 3.36 -0.16 2.01
N LEU A 72 4.16 -0.29 3.06
CA LEU A 72 3.66 -0.24 4.42
C LEU A 72 3.81 1.18 4.95
N ALA A 73 2.69 1.90 4.99
CA ALA A 73 2.65 3.28 5.48
C ALA A 73 2.02 3.29 6.88
N ILE A 74 2.63 2.54 7.77
CA ILE A 74 2.13 2.31 9.12
C ILE A 74 3.22 2.64 10.13
N PRO A 75 2.86 2.81 11.42
CA PRO A 75 3.87 3.08 12.44
C PRO A 75 4.89 1.96 12.55
N VAL A 76 6.12 2.34 12.88
CA VAL A 76 7.22 1.39 13.01
C VAL A 76 6.87 0.23 13.94
N GLY A 77 6.18 0.53 15.03
CA GLY A 77 5.80 -0.50 15.99
C GLY A 77 4.86 -1.56 15.44
N SER A 78 4.18 -1.26 14.34
CA SER A 78 3.25 -2.20 13.73
C SER A 78 3.85 -2.97 12.56
N MET A 79 5.03 -2.59 12.10
CA MET A 79 5.56 -3.13 10.86
C MET A 79 5.83 -4.62 10.91
N LYS A 80 6.42 -5.09 11.99
CA LYS A 80 6.74 -6.50 12.10
C LYS A 80 5.49 -7.37 12.11
N SER A 81 4.48 -6.97 12.88
CA SER A 81 3.27 -7.78 12.97
C SER A 81 2.51 -7.76 11.64
N VAL A 82 2.47 -6.64 10.96
CA VAL A 82 1.81 -6.57 9.66
C VAL A 82 2.59 -7.36 8.61
N ALA A 83 3.92 -7.27 8.61
CA ALA A 83 4.73 -8.04 7.69
C ALA A 83 4.51 -9.54 7.88
N ASN A 84 4.43 -10.00 9.13
CA ASN A 84 4.14 -11.40 9.40
C ASN A 84 2.75 -11.80 8.95
N LEU A 85 1.80 -10.88 9.08
CA LEU A 85 0.42 -11.15 8.70
C LEU A 85 0.27 -11.31 7.18
N ILE A 86 0.98 -10.50 6.41
CA ILE A 86 0.82 -10.53 4.96
C ILE A 86 1.70 -11.57 4.29
N ALA A 87 2.79 -11.99 4.92
CA ALA A 87 3.78 -12.88 4.30
C ALA A 87 3.17 -14.11 3.64
N PRO A 88 2.23 -14.84 4.28
CA PRO A 88 1.67 -16.05 3.65
C PRO A 88 0.86 -15.77 2.39
N HIS A 89 0.47 -14.54 2.16
CA HIS A 89 -0.41 -14.19 1.05
C HIS A 89 0.33 -13.54 -0.12
N LEU A 90 1.62 -13.32 0.02
CA LEU A 90 2.40 -12.66 -1.02
C LEU A 90 2.74 -13.63 -2.13
N LYS A 91 2.70 -13.16 -3.36
CA LYS A 91 3.18 -13.95 -4.48
C LYS A 91 4.71 -13.96 -4.48
N PRO A 92 5.34 -14.94 -5.16
CA PRO A 92 6.79 -14.91 -5.31
C PRO A 92 7.24 -13.62 -5.97
N GLU A 93 8.39 -13.11 -5.54
CA GLU A 93 9.00 -11.92 -6.08
C GLU A 93 8.28 -10.61 -5.77
N ALA A 94 7.28 -10.64 -4.89
CA ALA A 94 6.66 -9.40 -4.45
C ALA A 94 7.68 -8.58 -3.67
N THR A 95 7.65 -7.28 -3.89
CA THR A 95 8.51 -6.34 -3.17
C THR A 95 7.72 -5.68 -2.07
N VAL A 96 8.26 -5.72 -0.85
CA VAL A 96 7.64 -5.05 0.30
C VAL A 96 8.58 -3.96 0.75
N THR A 97 8.06 -2.75 0.86
CA THR A 97 8.84 -1.61 1.33
C THR A 97 8.02 -0.83 2.35
N ASP A 98 8.67 0.05 3.06
CA ASP A 98 7.97 0.89 4.02
C ASP A 98 8.36 2.33 3.81
N THR A 99 7.48 3.21 4.30
CA THR A 99 7.71 4.65 4.24
C THR A 99 8.27 5.15 5.55
N GLY A 100 8.55 4.21 6.44
CA GLY A 100 8.73 4.54 7.81
C GLY A 100 10.00 5.26 8.12
N SER A 101 10.35 5.13 9.35
CA SER A 101 11.44 5.84 9.94
C SER A 101 12.76 5.65 9.26
N THR A 102 12.91 4.56 8.55
CA THR A 102 14.17 4.31 7.89
C THR A 102 14.57 5.42 6.94
N LYS A 103 13.61 5.92 6.20
CA LYS A 103 13.90 6.99 5.27
C LYS A 103 14.35 8.22 5.99
N LEU A 104 13.72 8.48 7.09
CA LEU A 104 14.00 9.68 7.83
C LEU A 104 15.28 9.57 8.62
N SER A 105 15.55 8.40 9.12
CA SER A 105 16.70 8.21 9.99
C SER A 105 18.00 8.04 9.22
N VAL A 106 17.92 7.57 8.03
CA VAL A 106 19.10 7.26 7.23
C VAL A 106 19.72 8.50 6.63
N ILE A 107 18.95 9.49 6.46
CA ILE A 107 19.39 10.70 5.79
C ILE A 107 20.31 11.53 6.60
#